data_0e4c0efaf3d81709995b2f40eed3d460
#
_entry.id   0e4c0efaf3d81709995b2f40eed3d460
#
_cell.length_a   1.000
_cell.length_b   1.000
_cell.length_c   1.000
_cell.angle_alpha   90.00
_cell.angle_beta   90.00
_cell.angle_gamma   90.00
#
_symmetry.space_group_name_H-M   'P 1'
#
loop_
_entity.id
_entity.type
_entity.pdbx_description
1 polymer ?
#
loop_
_entity_poly.entity_id
_entity_poly.type
_entity_poly.pdbx_seq_one_letter_code
_entity_poly.pdbx_strand_id
1 'polypeptide(L)'
;MRKFKRALAAVLSLIMCIAFIQLPLSVQAEENSEISVKASEEVYVKIRYNRPDGNYDGWNLWVWEAGKDGKRIDFIGEDEDGKFAVVKTSKDADQLGYILRRSEQGNEWTENYFGSDKFVDLSAGDTEVVINHKEDNKDVELKKINRDFEKVTLNLHYYRFNNDYDEWDVWAWLDPNHGGNGHAFNGEDDFGKTTSIVYENVVNAKEAGIGIIIRKPDWSAKDIEFDRFINLAYANNNGEINAYLVQSNSEIVFRAEDAVKDLAITSAKIDSLNEISFTTNVKMSKDLTIENVTLKENDELIKVKSLDINENLISGKIVTEKELSLTNEYNLEIDGYTGKLVTLGKIFNSQEFEDLYHYNEELGALYSKDKTSFVLWSPTATSVKLALFDAGNGVDAKEIKEMTKGENGIWTLDVNGDLNGSYYTYLVTNNGVEKEVTDPYAKAVGVNGNRAMVIDLDSTNPEGWENDVKPEFVDATDAIIYELHIRDFTIDSSSGASMEVQGKYNGVWESGTTLFGNGDIKTGVDHLKELGITHLHLLPTFDHRSIDETKLDKAQYNWGYDPQNYNTPEGSYSSDPY
;
A
#
# COMPACT_ATOMS: atom_id res chain seq x y z
N MET A 1 -1.28 45.47 -30.24
CA MET A 1 -0.47 45.03 -29.08
C MET A 1 -1.02 43.79 -28.39
N ARG A 2 -2.30 43.66 -28.02
CA ARG A 2 -2.85 42.42 -27.35
C ARG A 2 -2.73 41.12 -28.15
N LYS A 3 -2.87 41.16 -29.48
CA LYS A 3 -2.72 39.93 -30.35
C LYS A 3 -1.27 39.48 -30.48
N PHE A 4 -0.31 40.39 -30.43
CA PHE A 4 1.13 40.09 -30.51
C PHE A 4 1.65 39.45 -29.20
N LYS A 5 1.16 39.90 -28.04
CA LYS A 5 1.52 39.30 -26.73
C LYS A 5 0.99 37.88 -26.56
N ARG A 6 -0.19 37.54 -27.11
CA ARG A 6 -0.74 36.19 -27.09
C ARG A 6 0.01 35.23 -28.02
N ALA A 7 0.49 35.71 -29.15
CA ALA A 7 1.32 34.90 -30.06
C ALA A 7 2.72 34.62 -29.46
N LEU A 8 3.30 35.59 -28.76
CA LEU A 8 4.59 35.43 -28.10
C LEU A 8 4.51 34.47 -26.90
N ALA A 9 3.43 34.51 -26.12
CA ALA A 9 3.20 33.58 -25.02
C ALA A 9 3.00 32.13 -25.51
N ALA A 10 2.29 31.93 -26.63
CA ALA A 10 2.11 30.62 -27.24
C ALA A 10 3.42 30.04 -27.80
N VAL A 11 4.29 30.88 -28.39
CA VAL A 11 5.60 30.48 -28.89
C VAL A 11 6.57 30.16 -27.74
N LEU A 12 6.54 30.89 -26.64
CA LEU A 12 7.34 30.60 -25.44
C LEU A 12 6.88 29.31 -24.74
N SER A 13 5.57 29.03 -24.65
CA SER A 13 5.08 27.75 -24.16
C SER A 13 5.49 26.57 -25.05
N LEU A 14 5.48 26.75 -26.38
CA LEU A 14 5.89 25.71 -27.32
C LEU A 14 7.39 25.45 -27.26
N ILE A 15 8.20 26.47 -27.04
CA ILE A 15 9.65 26.35 -26.87
C ILE A 15 9.99 25.65 -25.55
N MET A 16 9.24 25.89 -24.46
CA MET A 16 9.40 25.15 -23.21
C MET A 16 9.03 23.67 -23.37
N CYS A 17 7.98 23.34 -24.11
CA CYS A 17 7.61 21.93 -24.36
C CYS A 17 8.60 21.18 -25.27
N ILE A 18 9.35 21.89 -26.15
CA ILE A 18 10.33 21.29 -27.05
C ILE A 18 11.72 21.13 -26.37
N ALA A 19 12.00 21.88 -25.31
CA ALA A 19 13.27 21.79 -24.55
C ALA A 19 13.36 20.56 -23.62
N PHE A 20 12.29 19.77 -23.46
CA PHE A 20 12.28 18.52 -22.70
C PHE A 20 12.48 17.25 -23.55
N ILE A 21 12.72 17.40 -24.87
CA ILE A 21 13.02 16.25 -25.73
C ILE A 21 14.44 16.44 -26.30
N GLN A 22 15.35 15.60 -25.83
CA GLN A 22 16.74 15.39 -26.29
C GLN A 22 17.84 16.24 -25.66
N LEU A 23 18.43 15.72 -24.59
CA LEU A 23 19.90 15.69 -24.43
C LEU A 23 20.27 14.44 -23.60
N PRO A 24 21.13 13.55 -24.07
CA PRO A 24 21.73 12.53 -23.23
C PRO A 24 22.85 13.19 -22.42
N LEU A 25 22.62 13.47 -21.17
CA LEU A 25 23.66 13.80 -20.21
C LEU A 25 24.20 12.48 -19.65
N SER A 26 25.34 12.07 -20.18
CA SER A 26 26.24 11.15 -19.49
C SER A 26 26.80 11.87 -18.27
N VAL A 27 26.23 11.67 -17.11
CA VAL A 27 26.88 11.98 -15.83
C VAL A 27 27.62 10.72 -15.40
N GLN A 28 28.95 10.78 -15.40
CA GLN A 28 29.76 9.83 -14.67
C GLN A 28 29.41 9.96 -13.19
N ALA A 29 28.87 8.90 -12.63
CA ALA A 29 28.69 8.78 -11.20
C ALA A 29 30.07 8.56 -10.57
N GLU A 30 30.53 9.50 -9.76
CA GLU A 30 31.53 9.22 -8.75
C GLU A 30 30.91 8.34 -7.67
N GLU A 31 31.55 7.17 -7.48
CA GLU A 31 31.27 6.32 -6.30
C GLU A 31 31.56 7.13 -5.04
N ASN A 32 30.50 7.35 -4.22
CA ASN A 32 30.68 7.34 -2.77
C ASN A 32 29.36 7.33 -1.99
N SER A 33 29.37 6.48 -0.99
CA SER A 33 28.47 6.33 0.14
C SER A 33 27.11 5.65 -0.13
N GLU A 34 27.06 4.40 0.29
CA GLU A 34 25.87 3.64 0.59
C GLU A 34 25.03 4.38 1.62
N ILE A 35 24.01 5.10 1.17
CA ILE A 35 22.87 5.42 2.00
C ILE A 35 21.84 4.33 1.71
N SER A 36 21.85 3.27 2.52
CA SER A 36 20.79 2.29 2.50
C SER A 36 19.54 2.92 3.10
N VAL A 37 18.69 3.49 2.27
CA VAL A 37 17.28 3.64 2.63
C VAL A 37 16.72 2.22 2.65
N LYS A 38 16.55 1.64 3.83
CA LYS A 38 15.72 0.46 4.03
C LYS A 38 14.28 0.87 3.79
N ALA A 39 13.83 0.85 2.54
CA ALA A 39 12.43 0.57 2.27
C ALA A 39 12.15 -0.77 2.96
N SER A 40 11.06 -0.90 3.69
CA SER A 40 10.65 -2.16 4.32
C SER A 40 10.33 -3.16 3.19
N GLU A 41 11.31 -3.96 2.83
CA GLU A 41 11.23 -4.90 1.72
C GLU A 41 10.58 -6.19 2.19
N GLU A 42 9.75 -6.77 1.33
CA GLU A 42 9.22 -8.12 1.53
C GLU A 42 10.39 -9.08 1.64
N VAL A 43 10.40 -9.90 2.70
CA VAL A 43 11.45 -10.88 2.94
C VAL A 43 10.99 -12.25 2.47
N TYR A 44 11.85 -12.96 1.78
CA TYR A 44 11.61 -14.32 1.31
C TYR A 44 12.36 -15.31 2.19
N VAL A 45 11.63 -16.33 2.66
CA VAL A 45 12.21 -17.47 3.38
C VAL A 45 12.05 -18.73 2.53
N LYS A 46 13.16 -19.28 2.07
CA LYS A 46 13.22 -20.54 1.35
C LYS A 46 13.49 -21.66 2.34
N ILE A 47 12.59 -22.62 2.46
CA ILE A 47 12.76 -23.76 3.37
C ILE A 47 12.98 -25.01 2.54
N ARG A 48 14.17 -25.57 2.67
CA ARG A 48 14.61 -26.78 1.98
C ARG A 48 14.61 -27.97 2.92
N TYR A 49 14.09 -29.08 2.45
CA TYR A 49 14.11 -30.35 3.15
C TYR A 49 14.78 -31.40 2.31
N ASN A 50 15.93 -31.89 2.76
CA ASN A 50 16.72 -32.92 2.14
C ASN A 50 16.50 -34.26 2.84
N ARG A 51 15.97 -35.23 2.10
CA ARG A 51 15.78 -36.61 2.58
C ARG A 51 16.62 -37.58 1.75
N PRO A 52 17.57 -38.31 2.40
CA PRO A 52 18.42 -39.29 1.69
C PRO A 52 17.66 -40.44 1.07
N ASP A 53 16.47 -40.81 1.59
CA ASP A 53 15.60 -41.87 1.08
C ASP A 53 14.70 -41.40 -0.08
N GLY A 54 14.69 -40.11 -0.39
CA GLY A 54 13.86 -39.52 -1.45
C GLY A 54 12.35 -39.60 -1.21
N ASN A 55 11.90 -40.01 -0.02
CA ASN A 55 10.48 -40.14 0.28
C ASN A 55 9.92 -38.89 0.94
N TYR A 56 9.24 -38.03 0.17
CA TYR A 56 8.61 -36.79 0.62
C TYR A 56 7.09 -36.92 0.78
N ASP A 57 6.51 -38.12 0.70
CA ASP A 57 5.06 -38.33 0.75
C ASP A 57 4.44 -37.78 2.04
N GLY A 58 3.48 -36.86 1.88
CA GLY A 58 2.77 -36.19 2.96
C GLY A 58 3.55 -35.09 3.67
N TRP A 59 4.83 -34.90 3.40
CA TRP A 59 5.62 -33.88 4.02
C TRP A 59 5.28 -32.48 3.47
N ASN A 60 5.06 -31.51 4.39
CA ASN A 60 4.75 -30.12 4.10
C ASN A 60 5.18 -29.23 5.28
N LEU A 61 4.98 -27.93 5.12
CA LEU A 61 5.26 -26.95 6.14
C LEU A 61 3.96 -26.35 6.68
N TRP A 62 3.94 -26.08 7.98
CA TRP A 62 2.98 -25.18 8.60
C TRP A 62 3.72 -23.92 8.99
N VAL A 63 3.32 -22.75 8.48
CA VAL A 63 4.03 -21.48 8.68
C VAL A 63 3.10 -20.39 9.19
N TRP A 64 3.64 -19.48 10.01
CA TRP A 64 2.91 -18.32 10.52
C TRP A 64 3.85 -17.15 10.78
N GLU A 65 3.34 -15.93 10.65
CA GLU A 65 3.98 -14.73 11.16
C GLU A 65 3.47 -14.44 12.57
N ALA A 66 4.25 -13.72 13.38
CA ALA A 66 3.84 -13.39 14.75
C ALA A 66 2.46 -12.71 14.79
N GLY A 67 1.56 -13.23 15.60
CA GLY A 67 0.19 -12.71 15.75
C GLY A 67 -0.78 -13.04 14.61
N LYS A 68 -0.38 -13.85 13.63
CA LYS A 68 -1.25 -14.33 12.53
C LYS A 68 -1.51 -15.82 12.63
N ASP A 69 -2.61 -16.26 12.02
CA ASP A 69 -2.93 -17.69 11.89
C ASP A 69 -1.92 -18.39 10.98
N GLY A 70 -1.62 -19.63 11.31
CA GLY A 70 -0.75 -20.48 10.50
C GLY A 70 -1.45 -20.99 9.25
N LYS A 71 -0.65 -21.26 8.20
CA LYS A 71 -1.13 -21.89 6.96
C LYS A 71 -0.20 -23.02 6.50
N ARG A 72 -0.77 -23.96 5.75
CA ARG A 72 -0.02 -25.01 5.07
C ARG A 72 0.70 -24.42 3.86
N ILE A 73 1.97 -24.81 3.68
CA ILE A 73 2.77 -24.56 2.48
C ILE A 73 3.34 -25.89 2.00
N ASP A 74 3.06 -26.23 0.77
CA ASP A 74 3.62 -27.42 0.12
C ASP A 74 4.92 -27.06 -0.63
N PHE A 75 5.76 -28.07 -0.89
CA PHE A 75 6.99 -27.88 -1.65
C PHE A 75 6.65 -27.55 -3.12
N ILE A 76 7.33 -26.55 -3.66
CA ILE A 76 7.11 -26.03 -5.02
C ILE A 76 8.12 -26.52 -6.03
N GLY A 77 9.23 -27.11 -5.60
CA GLY A 77 10.28 -27.60 -6.47
C GLY A 77 11.20 -28.59 -5.78
N GLU A 78 12.03 -29.22 -6.57
CA GLU A 78 13.02 -30.24 -6.17
C GLU A 78 14.29 -30.05 -7.00
N ASP A 79 15.42 -30.30 -6.39
CA ASP A 79 16.73 -30.42 -7.03
C ASP A 79 17.60 -31.44 -6.28
N GLU A 80 18.89 -31.50 -6.57
CA GLU A 80 19.85 -32.43 -5.96
C GLU A 80 19.97 -32.31 -4.44
N ASP A 81 19.62 -31.13 -3.90
CA ASP A 81 19.65 -30.81 -2.46
C ASP A 81 18.28 -31.00 -1.77
N GLY A 82 17.30 -31.61 -2.45
CA GLY A 82 15.99 -31.96 -1.91
C GLY A 82 14.85 -31.06 -2.37
N LYS A 83 13.69 -31.17 -1.70
CA LYS A 83 12.52 -30.35 -1.98
C LYS A 83 12.56 -29.02 -1.24
N PHE A 84 11.99 -27.99 -1.83
CA PHE A 84 11.93 -26.67 -1.21
C PHE A 84 10.56 -26.00 -1.38
N ALA A 85 10.26 -25.13 -0.43
CA ALA A 85 9.15 -24.18 -0.47
C ALA A 85 9.68 -22.76 -0.27
N VAL A 86 8.94 -21.76 -0.74
CA VAL A 86 9.28 -20.34 -0.54
C VAL A 86 8.10 -19.64 0.11
N VAL A 87 8.36 -18.91 1.18
CA VAL A 87 7.40 -18.12 1.90
C VAL A 87 7.75 -16.64 1.72
N LYS A 88 6.83 -15.89 1.17
CA LYS A 88 6.89 -14.44 1.12
C LYS A 88 6.24 -13.91 2.40
N THR A 89 6.96 -13.12 3.18
CA THR A 89 6.48 -12.57 4.45
C THR A 89 5.89 -11.17 4.26
N SER A 90 5.09 -10.72 5.22
CA SER A 90 4.64 -9.32 5.25
C SER A 90 5.79 -8.39 5.63
N LYS A 91 5.69 -7.13 5.21
CA LYS A 91 6.72 -6.09 5.45
C LYS A 91 6.99 -5.81 6.92
N ASP A 92 6.01 -6.08 7.79
CA ASP A 92 6.05 -5.77 9.22
C ASP A 92 6.39 -7.00 10.09
N ALA A 93 6.70 -8.15 9.46
CA ALA A 93 6.99 -9.37 10.21
C ALA A 93 8.45 -9.38 10.69
N ASP A 94 8.67 -9.54 11.99
CA ASP A 94 9.99 -9.70 12.59
C ASP A 94 10.50 -11.14 12.51
N GLN A 95 9.58 -12.12 12.54
CA GLN A 95 9.88 -13.55 12.57
C GLN A 95 8.87 -14.36 11.78
N LEU A 96 9.36 -15.42 11.12
CA LEU A 96 8.55 -16.49 10.54
C LEU A 96 8.65 -17.74 11.40
N GLY A 97 7.52 -18.18 11.98
CA GLY A 97 7.43 -19.49 12.62
C GLY A 97 7.17 -20.56 11.59
N TYR A 98 7.77 -21.76 11.78
CA TYR A 98 7.50 -22.89 10.91
C TYR A 98 7.59 -24.24 11.63
N ILE A 99 6.83 -25.21 11.14
CA ILE A 99 6.87 -26.61 11.53
C ILE A 99 7.00 -27.44 10.26
N LEU A 100 8.02 -28.29 10.17
CA LEU A 100 8.08 -29.33 9.16
C LEU A 100 7.25 -30.52 9.66
N ARG A 101 6.17 -30.83 8.96
CA ARG A 101 5.22 -31.87 9.38
C ARG A 101 4.88 -32.84 8.26
N ARG A 102 4.34 -34.00 8.64
CA ARG A 102 3.73 -34.92 7.73
C ARG A 102 2.23 -34.97 7.93
N SER A 103 1.50 -34.94 6.83
CA SER A 103 0.04 -35.00 6.79
C SER A 103 -0.39 -36.24 6.00
N GLU A 104 -1.43 -36.92 6.45
CA GLU A 104 -2.07 -38.04 5.74
C GLU A 104 -3.58 -37.75 5.63
N GLN A 105 -4.25 -38.50 4.77
CA GLN A 105 -5.69 -38.29 4.56
C GLN A 105 -6.45 -38.44 5.89
N GLY A 106 -7.13 -37.36 6.28
CA GLY A 106 -7.90 -37.30 7.52
C GLY A 106 -7.08 -36.93 8.78
N ASN A 107 -5.76 -36.77 8.68
CA ASN A 107 -4.90 -36.30 9.77
C ASN A 107 -3.81 -35.35 9.26
N GLU A 108 -3.98 -34.10 9.53
CA GLU A 108 -3.04 -33.02 9.14
C GLU A 108 -1.73 -33.04 9.95
N TRP A 109 -1.67 -33.78 11.06
CA TRP A 109 -0.56 -33.79 12.03
C TRP A 109 -0.08 -35.19 12.36
N THR A 110 0.20 -35.99 11.36
CA THR A 110 0.69 -37.39 11.56
C THR A 110 2.08 -37.37 12.20
N GLU A 111 2.93 -36.43 11.83
CA GLU A 111 4.27 -36.25 12.38
C GLU A 111 4.67 -34.80 12.45
N ASN A 112 5.35 -34.39 13.53
CA ASN A 112 6.07 -33.13 13.66
C ASN A 112 7.57 -33.46 13.75
N TYR A 113 8.32 -33.13 12.69
CA TYR A 113 9.72 -33.52 12.57
C TYR A 113 10.59 -33.04 13.75
N PHE A 114 10.43 -31.79 14.16
CA PHE A 114 11.23 -31.23 15.28
C PHE A 114 10.64 -31.51 16.67
N GLY A 115 9.35 -31.81 16.75
CA GLY A 115 8.62 -31.89 18.02
C GLY A 115 8.39 -30.54 18.71
N SER A 116 8.82 -29.44 18.10
CA SER A 116 8.66 -28.07 18.60
C SER A 116 8.68 -27.07 17.45
N ASP A 117 8.17 -25.86 17.70
CA ASP A 117 8.20 -24.75 16.76
C ASP A 117 9.62 -24.29 16.47
N LYS A 118 9.85 -23.87 15.23
CA LYS A 118 11.09 -23.25 14.78
C LYS A 118 10.80 -21.85 14.26
N PHE A 119 11.78 -20.95 14.37
CA PHE A 119 11.63 -19.55 13.97
C PHE A 119 12.81 -19.10 13.14
N VAL A 120 12.53 -18.25 12.16
CA VAL A 120 13.53 -17.52 11.37
C VAL A 120 13.41 -16.05 11.69
N ASP A 121 14.51 -15.42 12.08
CA ASP A 121 14.61 -13.97 12.26
C ASP A 121 14.69 -13.30 10.88
N LEU A 122 13.74 -12.43 10.57
CA LEU A 122 13.63 -11.78 9.27
C LEU A 122 14.50 -10.51 9.15
N SER A 123 15.10 -10.05 10.25
CA SER A 123 16.03 -8.91 10.23
C SER A 123 17.30 -9.17 9.42
N ALA A 124 17.63 -10.44 9.19
CA ALA A 124 18.75 -10.86 8.34
C ALA A 124 18.45 -10.74 6.83
N GLY A 125 17.20 -10.41 6.45
CA GLY A 125 16.71 -10.41 5.08
C GLY A 125 16.47 -11.83 4.53
N ASP A 126 16.51 -11.97 3.22
CA ASP A 126 16.20 -13.22 2.53
C ASP A 126 17.07 -14.39 3.02
N THR A 127 16.42 -15.39 3.53
CA THR A 127 17.08 -16.51 4.23
C THR A 127 16.65 -17.85 3.67
N GLU A 128 17.61 -18.73 3.41
CA GLU A 128 17.37 -20.16 3.13
C GLU A 128 17.59 -20.98 4.40
N VAL A 129 16.58 -21.76 4.78
CA VAL A 129 16.62 -22.74 5.88
C VAL A 129 16.84 -24.12 5.27
N VAL A 130 17.95 -24.77 5.58
CA VAL A 130 18.25 -26.11 5.08
C VAL A 130 18.07 -27.12 6.21
N ILE A 131 17.15 -28.07 6.00
CA ILE A 131 16.83 -29.16 6.92
C ILE A 131 17.33 -30.46 6.30
N ASN A 132 18.41 -31.01 6.84
CA ASN A 132 18.89 -32.34 6.46
C ASN A 132 18.25 -33.41 7.37
N HIS A 133 17.53 -34.33 6.78
CA HIS A 133 16.86 -35.41 7.55
C HIS A 133 17.86 -36.25 8.32
N LYS A 134 17.74 -36.30 9.65
CA LYS A 134 18.52 -37.13 10.56
C LYS A 134 17.64 -37.66 11.67
N GLU A 135 17.87 -38.86 12.14
CA GLU A 135 17.16 -39.42 13.29
C GLU A 135 17.61 -38.74 14.60
N ASP A 136 18.90 -38.48 14.72
CA ASP A 136 19.54 -37.80 15.84
C ASP A 136 20.08 -36.44 15.39
N ASN A 137 19.98 -35.42 16.17
CA ASN A 137 20.40 -34.03 15.87
C ASN A 137 19.66 -33.41 14.66
N LYS A 138 18.53 -32.77 15.00
CA LYS A 138 17.63 -32.07 14.04
C LYS A 138 17.97 -30.59 13.89
N ASP A 139 19.26 -30.25 13.74
CA ASP A 139 19.70 -28.89 13.51
C ASP A 139 19.35 -28.41 12.09
N VAL A 140 19.20 -27.11 11.97
CA VAL A 140 18.98 -26.43 10.71
C VAL A 140 20.20 -25.59 10.35
N GLU A 141 20.49 -25.48 9.08
CA GLU A 141 21.49 -24.57 8.55
C GLU A 141 20.79 -23.35 7.95
N LEU A 142 21.27 -22.14 8.27
CA LEU A 142 20.76 -20.90 7.71
C LEU A 142 21.77 -20.35 6.69
N LYS A 143 21.29 -20.03 5.50
CA LYS A 143 22.08 -19.46 4.40
C LYS A 143 21.37 -18.24 3.82
N LYS A 144 22.07 -17.41 3.07
CA LYS A 144 21.43 -16.44 2.19
C LYS A 144 20.85 -17.16 0.96
N ILE A 145 19.68 -16.74 0.52
CA ILE A 145 19.12 -17.25 -0.74
C ILE A 145 20.06 -16.86 -1.89
N ASN A 146 20.46 -17.85 -2.68
CA ASN A 146 21.23 -17.63 -3.91
C ASN A 146 20.33 -16.98 -4.97
N ARG A 147 20.82 -15.91 -5.58
CA ARG A 147 20.16 -15.18 -6.69
C ARG A 147 21.09 -14.97 -7.88
N ASP A 148 22.31 -15.48 -7.80
CA ASP A 148 23.29 -15.42 -8.87
C ASP A 148 23.34 -16.76 -9.59
N PHE A 149 23.04 -16.76 -10.88
CA PHE A 149 22.96 -17.95 -11.70
C PHE A 149 23.68 -17.73 -13.03
N GLU A 150 24.43 -18.73 -13.51
CA GLU A 150 24.95 -18.72 -14.88
C GLU A 150 23.80 -18.66 -15.90
N LYS A 151 22.68 -19.29 -15.54
CA LYS A 151 21.47 -19.32 -16.35
C LYS A 151 20.23 -19.39 -15.45
N VAL A 152 19.23 -18.59 -15.77
CA VAL A 152 17.87 -18.70 -15.21
C VAL A 152 16.93 -19.14 -16.33
N THR A 153 16.15 -20.18 -16.06
CA THR A 153 15.10 -20.68 -16.96
C THR A 153 13.74 -20.56 -16.31
N LEU A 154 12.89 -19.71 -16.84
CA LEU A 154 11.49 -19.62 -16.46
C LEU A 154 10.66 -20.51 -17.39
N ASN A 155 10.11 -21.59 -16.84
CA ASN A 155 9.10 -22.41 -17.50
C ASN A 155 7.73 -21.87 -17.11
N LEU A 156 7.07 -21.20 -18.03
CA LEU A 156 5.81 -20.55 -17.80
C LEU A 156 4.69 -21.35 -18.44
N HIS A 157 3.66 -21.66 -17.64
CA HIS A 157 2.46 -22.39 -18.01
C HIS A 157 1.29 -21.42 -17.91
N TYR A 158 0.50 -21.30 -18.98
CA TYR A 158 -0.59 -20.35 -19.02
C TYR A 158 -1.91 -21.01 -19.45
N TYR A 159 -2.92 -20.87 -18.61
CA TYR A 159 -4.25 -21.41 -18.84
C TYR A 159 -5.23 -20.32 -19.29
N ARG A 160 -5.97 -20.60 -20.37
CA ARG A 160 -7.09 -19.78 -20.81
C ARG A 160 -8.36 -20.63 -20.91
N PHE A 161 -9.45 -20.10 -20.35
CA PHE A 161 -10.70 -20.84 -20.18
C PHE A 161 -11.34 -21.33 -21.50
N ASN A 162 -11.20 -20.58 -22.58
CA ASN A 162 -11.82 -20.91 -23.87
C ASN A 162 -10.82 -21.47 -24.89
N ASN A 163 -9.62 -21.87 -24.46
CA ASN A 163 -8.52 -22.27 -25.33
C ASN A 163 -8.19 -21.25 -26.43
N ASP A 164 -8.55 -19.97 -26.23
CA ASP A 164 -8.30 -18.87 -27.13
C ASP A 164 -6.90 -18.30 -26.88
N TYR A 165 -5.89 -18.97 -27.45
CA TYR A 165 -4.49 -18.54 -27.34
C TYR A 165 -3.99 -17.80 -28.59
N ASP A 166 -4.83 -17.59 -29.59
CA ASP A 166 -4.44 -16.98 -30.86
C ASP A 166 -3.89 -15.56 -30.64
N GLU A 167 -2.69 -15.31 -31.15
CA GLU A 167 -1.98 -14.04 -31.02
C GLU A 167 -1.66 -13.61 -29.58
N TRP A 168 -1.64 -14.51 -28.62
CA TRP A 168 -1.13 -14.20 -27.27
C TRP A 168 0.32 -14.59 -27.14
N ASP A 169 1.14 -13.69 -26.53
CA ASP A 169 2.54 -13.94 -26.17
C ASP A 169 2.84 -13.53 -24.72
N VAL A 170 4.05 -13.84 -24.30
CA VAL A 170 4.61 -13.39 -23.03
C VAL A 170 5.63 -12.31 -23.31
N TRP A 171 5.40 -11.08 -22.85
CA TRP A 171 6.44 -10.08 -22.74
C TRP A 171 7.12 -10.24 -21.40
N ALA A 172 8.43 -10.53 -21.41
CA ALA A 172 9.17 -10.77 -20.18
C ALA A 172 10.50 -10.02 -20.17
N TRP A 173 10.93 -9.60 -18.97
CA TRP A 173 12.21 -8.93 -18.71
C TRP A 173 12.74 -9.37 -17.35
N LEU A 174 14.05 -9.22 -17.16
CA LEU A 174 14.71 -9.42 -15.88
C LEU A 174 15.51 -8.15 -15.57
N ASP A 175 15.09 -7.38 -14.58
CA ASP A 175 15.72 -6.14 -14.18
C ASP A 175 17.02 -6.43 -13.37
N PRO A 176 18.08 -5.56 -13.48
CA PRO A 176 18.19 -4.39 -14.35
C PRO A 176 18.84 -4.67 -15.72
N ASN A 177 19.30 -5.89 -16.01
CA ASN A 177 20.28 -6.14 -17.08
C ASN A 177 19.70 -6.75 -18.37
N HIS A 178 18.45 -7.22 -18.35
CA HIS A 178 17.85 -7.90 -19.48
C HIS A 178 16.54 -7.22 -19.89
N GLY A 179 16.58 -6.48 -20.96
CA GLY A 179 15.43 -5.75 -21.52
C GLY A 179 14.28 -6.69 -21.92
N GLY A 180 13.07 -6.14 -22.00
CA GLY A 180 11.87 -6.92 -22.33
C GLY A 180 11.87 -7.43 -23.77
N ASN A 181 11.44 -8.67 -23.93
CA ASN A 181 11.22 -9.32 -25.22
C ASN A 181 9.91 -10.10 -25.23
N GLY A 182 9.31 -10.25 -26.43
CA GLY A 182 8.15 -11.10 -26.65
C GLY A 182 8.54 -12.56 -26.86
N HIS A 183 7.85 -13.47 -26.18
CA HIS A 183 8.07 -14.91 -26.26
C HIS A 183 6.74 -15.60 -26.61
N ALA A 184 6.68 -16.25 -27.77
CA ALA A 184 5.51 -17.01 -28.16
C ALA A 184 5.35 -18.28 -27.32
N PHE A 185 4.11 -18.69 -27.08
CA PHE A 185 3.85 -20.02 -26.54
C PHE A 185 4.18 -21.08 -27.60
N ASN A 186 5.15 -21.93 -27.33
CA ASN A 186 5.68 -22.92 -28.27
C ASN A 186 5.50 -24.37 -27.81
N GLY A 187 4.88 -24.57 -26.67
CA GLY A 187 4.52 -25.87 -26.10
C GLY A 187 3.12 -25.90 -25.51
N GLU A 188 2.73 -27.09 -25.08
CA GLU A 188 1.45 -27.35 -24.40
C GLU A 188 1.61 -28.53 -23.45
N ASP A 189 0.94 -28.48 -22.31
CA ASP A 189 0.83 -29.56 -21.35
C ASP A 189 -0.60 -29.67 -20.81
N ASP A 190 -0.80 -30.48 -19.78
CA ASP A 190 -2.12 -30.69 -19.14
C ASP A 190 -2.65 -29.43 -18.45
N PHE A 191 -1.78 -28.44 -18.18
CA PHE A 191 -2.18 -27.18 -17.59
C PHE A 191 -2.70 -26.19 -18.64
N GLY A 192 -1.97 -26.03 -19.76
CA GLY A 192 -2.28 -25.09 -20.83
C GLY A 192 -1.10 -24.88 -21.79
N LYS A 193 -0.98 -23.70 -22.37
CA LYS A 193 0.16 -23.36 -23.24
C LYS A 193 1.40 -23.03 -22.42
N THR A 194 2.57 -23.43 -22.96
CA THR A 194 3.85 -23.27 -22.28
C THR A 194 4.87 -22.51 -23.11
N THR A 195 5.80 -21.85 -22.43
CA THR A 195 7.02 -21.30 -23.02
C THR A 195 8.16 -21.34 -21.99
N SER A 196 9.38 -21.53 -22.47
CA SER A 196 10.59 -21.45 -21.63
C SER A 196 11.37 -20.20 -22.01
N ILE A 197 11.63 -19.33 -21.03
CA ILE A 197 12.35 -18.06 -21.18
C ILE A 197 13.68 -18.20 -20.45
N VAL A 198 14.78 -17.90 -21.15
CA VAL A 198 16.13 -18.09 -20.65
C VAL A 198 16.86 -16.77 -20.53
N TYR A 199 17.48 -16.53 -19.39
CA TYR A 199 18.39 -15.44 -19.12
C TYR A 199 19.77 -15.99 -18.76
N GLU A 200 20.81 -15.52 -19.43
CA GLU A 200 22.20 -15.93 -19.20
C GLU A 200 22.93 -14.92 -18.33
N ASN A 201 23.90 -15.38 -17.52
CA ASN A 201 24.76 -14.53 -16.69
C ASN A 201 23.96 -13.61 -15.73
N VAL A 202 23.04 -14.18 -15.00
CA VAL A 202 22.22 -13.46 -14.01
C VAL A 202 23.04 -13.29 -12.74
N VAL A 203 23.65 -12.11 -12.57
CA VAL A 203 24.46 -11.76 -11.40
C VAL A 203 23.99 -10.43 -10.82
N ASN A 204 24.06 -10.29 -9.49
CA ASN A 204 23.58 -9.12 -8.76
C ASN A 204 22.11 -8.78 -9.07
N ALA A 205 21.29 -9.78 -9.31
CA ALA A 205 19.85 -9.62 -9.47
C ALA A 205 19.23 -9.24 -8.10
N LYS A 206 19.41 -7.97 -7.72
CA LYS A 206 18.78 -7.43 -6.51
C LYS A 206 17.28 -7.34 -6.74
N GLU A 207 16.49 -7.89 -5.83
CA GLU A 207 15.10 -7.58 -5.50
C GLU A 207 14.04 -7.63 -6.62
N ALA A 208 14.32 -7.13 -7.80
CA ALA A 208 13.45 -7.23 -8.95
C ALA A 208 13.58 -8.63 -9.56
N GLY A 209 12.50 -9.35 -9.59
CA GLY A 209 12.44 -10.65 -10.25
C GLY A 209 12.21 -10.51 -11.75
N ILE A 210 11.76 -11.59 -12.36
CA ILE A 210 11.32 -11.61 -13.74
C ILE A 210 9.96 -10.94 -13.83
N GLY A 211 9.87 -9.84 -14.58
CA GLY A 211 8.62 -9.17 -14.91
C GLY A 211 7.93 -9.88 -16.07
N ILE A 212 6.60 -10.01 -16.01
CA ILE A 212 5.79 -10.74 -16.99
C ILE A 212 4.52 -9.95 -17.33
N ILE A 213 4.26 -9.81 -18.63
CA ILE A 213 2.98 -9.36 -19.16
C ILE A 213 2.49 -10.38 -20.19
N ILE A 214 1.33 -10.97 -19.99
CA ILE A 214 0.65 -11.74 -21.02
C ILE A 214 -0.14 -10.76 -21.87
N ARG A 215 0.15 -10.71 -23.18
CA ARG A 215 -0.38 -9.68 -24.07
C ARG A 215 -0.61 -10.20 -25.49
N LYS A 216 -1.24 -9.36 -26.32
CA LYS A 216 -1.11 -9.47 -27.76
C LYS A 216 0.15 -8.72 -28.23
N PRO A 217 0.93 -9.22 -29.21
CA PRO A 217 2.19 -8.61 -29.64
C PRO A 217 2.10 -7.16 -30.07
N ASP A 218 0.96 -6.77 -30.64
CA ASP A 218 0.67 -5.40 -31.06
C ASP A 218 0.20 -4.46 -29.92
N TRP A 219 0.19 -4.97 -28.66
CA TRP A 219 -0.31 -4.29 -27.47
C TRP A 219 -1.82 -3.92 -27.50
N SER A 220 -2.60 -4.51 -28.40
CA SER A 220 -4.04 -4.27 -28.46
C SER A 220 -4.80 -4.84 -27.25
N ALA A 221 -4.21 -5.80 -26.54
CA ALA A 221 -4.76 -6.37 -25.32
C ALA A 221 -3.67 -6.87 -24.36
N LYS A 222 -3.96 -6.76 -23.07
CA LYS A 222 -3.24 -7.41 -21.97
C LYS A 222 -4.19 -8.38 -21.26
N ASP A 223 -3.62 -9.40 -20.63
CA ASP A 223 -4.38 -10.33 -19.81
C ASP A 223 -4.92 -9.65 -18.52
N ILE A 224 -4.06 -8.85 -17.88
CA ILE A 224 -4.38 -7.95 -16.76
C ILE A 224 -3.69 -6.61 -16.97
N GLU A 225 -4.15 -5.56 -16.29
CA GLU A 225 -3.66 -4.18 -16.51
C GLU A 225 -2.29 -3.91 -15.89
N PHE A 226 -1.86 -4.68 -14.89
CA PHE A 226 -0.58 -4.48 -14.19
C PHE A 226 0.39 -5.62 -14.45
N ASP A 227 1.66 -5.35 -14.16
CA ASP A 227 2.75 -6.30 -14.37
C ASP A 227 2.79 -7.34 -13.23
N ARG A 228 3.12 -8.59 -13.58
CA ARG A 228 3.40 -9.64 -12.60
C ARG A 228 4.89 -9.79 -12.43
N PHE A 229 5.35 -10.11 -11.21
CA PHE A 229 6.77 -10.30 -10.92
C PHE A 229 7.02 -11.64 -10.23
N ILE A 230 8.07 -12.35 -10.67
CA ILE A 230 8.55 -13.59 -10.07
C ILE A 230 9.93 -13.33 -9.45
N ASN A 231 10.03 -13.41 -8.13
CA ASN A 231 11.28 -13.27 -7.43
C ASN A 231 12.19 -14.49 -7.67
N LEU A 232 13.50 -14.29 -7.83
CA LEU A 232 14.45 -15.36 -8.06
C LEU A 232 14.64 -16.29 -6.84
N ALA A 233 14.10 -15.95 -5.67
CA ALA A 233 14.00 -16.87 -4.53
C ALA A 233 13.25 -18.16 -4.88
N TYR A 234 12.35 -18.12 -5.87
CA TYR A 234 11.61 -19.29 -6.35
C TYR A 234 12.40 -20.23 -7.26
N ALA A 235 13.61 -19.83 -7.69
CA ALA A 235 14.47 -20.70 -8.49
C ALA A 235 15.02 -21.88 -7.67
N ASN A 236 15.15 -23.05 -8.30
CA ASN A 236 15.93 -24.15 -7.75
C ASN A 236 17.45 -23.86 -7.87
N ASN A 237 18.33 -24.76 -7.41
CA ASN A 237 19.78 -24.55 -7.47
C ASN A 237 20.33 -24.47 -8.90
N ASN A 238 19.59 -24.98 -9.88
CA ASN A 238 19.95 -24.92 -11.30
C ASN A 238 19.44 -23.64 -12.00
N GLY A 239 18.79 -22.74 -11.26
CA GLY A 239 18.20 -21.51 -11.81
C GLY A 239 16.86 -21.73 -12.51
N GLU A 240 16.18 -22.85 -12.28
CA GLU A 240 14.89 -23.16 -12.92
C GLU A 240 13.71 -22.73 -12.05
N ILE A 241 12.69 -22.16 -12.67
CA ILE A 241 11.43 -21.74 -12.05
C ILE A 241 10.28 -22.28 -12.90
N ASN A 242 9.33 -22.97 -12.29
CA ASN A 242 8.05 -23.30 -12.91
C ASN A 242 7.00 -22.33 -12.38
N ALA A 243 6.28 -21.65 -13.26
CA ALA A 243 5.25 -20.68 -12.91
C ALA A 243 3.96 -20.94 -13.68
N TYR A 244 2.84 -20.95 -12.96
CA TYR A 244 1.53 -21.27 -13.50
C TYR A 244 0.64 -20.03 -13.38
N LEU A 245 0.09 -19.60 -14.49
CA LEU A 245 -0.79 -18.42 -14.60
C LEU A 245 -2.14 -18.84 -15.17
N VAL A 246 -3.19 -18.23 -14.63
CA VAL A 246 -4.56 -18.41 -15.12
C VAL A 246 -5.04 -17.08 -15.71
N GLN A 247 -5.76 -17.15 -16.80
CA GLN A 247 -6.36 -15.96 -17.47
C GLN A 247 -7.06 -15.06 -16.47
N SER A 248 -6.77 -13.75 -16.56
CA SER A 248 -7.37 -12.68 -15.74
C SER A 248 -7.13 -12.80 -14.22
N ASN A 249 -6.26 -13.71 -13.79
CA ASN A 249 -5.83 -13.82 -12.40
C ASN A 249 -4.47 -13.13 -12.20
N SER A 250 -4.35 -12.25 -11.21
CA SER A 250 -3.09 -11.58 -10.88
C SER A 250 -2.08 -12.49 -10.19
N GLU A 251 -2.55 -13.56 -9.58
CA GLU A 251 -1.73 -14.48 -8.79
C GLU A 251 -0.88 -15.36 -9.69
N ILE A 252 0.37 -15.57 -9.29
CA ILE A 252 1.28 -16.56 -9.86
C ILE A 252 1.43 -17.66 -8.83
N VAL A 253 1.18 -18.89 -9.25
CA VAL A 253 1.44 -20.06 -8.41
C VAL A 253 2.56 -20.89 -8.99
N PHE A 254 3.23 -21.67 -8.14
CA PHE A 254 4.43 -22.44 -8.52
C PHE A 254 4.19 -23.94 -8.57
N ARG A 255 2.93 -24.35 -8.44
CA ARG A 255 2.42 -25.71 -8.62
C ARG A 255 1.12 -25.66 -9.41
N ALA A 256 0.94 -26.59 -10.34
CA ALA A 256 -0.26 -26.63 -11.18
C ALA A 256 -1.56 -26.81 -10.36
N GLU A 257 -1.50 -27.61 -9.29
CA GLU A 257 -2.63 -27.90 -8.41
C GLU A 257 -3.08 -26.72 -7.52
N ASP A 258 -2.21 -25.71 -7.34
CA ASP A 258 -2.54 -24.51 -6.57
C ASP A 258 -3.30 -23.46 -7.43
N ALA A 259 -3.33 -23.66 -8.74
CA ALA A 259 -3.99 -22.75 -9.67
C ALA A 259 -5.50 -22.90 -9.65
N VAL A 260 -6.20 -21.81 -9.31
CA VAL A 260 -7.67 -21.76 -9.33
C VAL A 260 -8.16 -21.51 -10.74
N LYS A 261 -8.83 -22.50 -11.33
CA LYS A 261 -9.41 -22.46 -12.68
C LYS A 261 -10.94 -22.33 -12.69
N ASP A 262 -11.51 -21.73 -11.63
CA ASP A 262 -12.95 -21.57 -11.51
C ASP A 262 -13.43 -20.34 -12.28
N LEU A 263 -14.63 -20.43 -12.87
CA LEU A 263 -15.34 -19.26 -13.37
C LEU A 263 -15.75 -18.39 -12.17
N ALA A 264 -15.44 -17.12 -12.19
CA ALA A 264 -15.68 -16.25 -11.05
C ALA A 264 -16.14 -14.85 -11.43
N ILE A 265 -16.98 -14.26 -10.60
CA ILE A 265 -17.22 -12.82 -10.59
C ILE A 265 -15.97 -12.18 -9.95
N THR A 266 -15.27 -11.35 -10.71
CA THR A 266 -14.02 -10.71 -10.25
C THR A 266 -14.27 -9.42 -9.48
N SER A 267 -15.36 -8.72 -9.82
CA SER A 267 -15.79 -7.49 -9.16
C SER A 267 -17.32 -7.40 -9.14
N ALA A 268 -17.88 -6.89 -8.03
CA ALA A 268 -19.27 -6.49 -7.94
C ALA A 268 -19.36 -5.21 -7.10
N LYS A 269 -20.01 -4.16 -7.62
CA LYS A 269 -19.99 -2.82 -7.00
C LYS A 269 -21.34 -2.12 -7.09
N ILE A 270 -21.80 -1.53 -5.99
CA ILE A 270 -22.96 -0.65 -5.95
C ILE A 270 -22.60 0.68 -6.61
N ASP A 271 -23.21 0.97 -7.74
CA ASP A 271 -22.99 2.21 -8.50
C ASP A 271 -24.11 3.24 -8.31
N SER A 272 -25.32 2.80 -7.94
CA SER A 272 -26.43 3.61 -7.43
C SER A 272 -27.23 2.82 -6.39
N LEU A 273 -28.23 3.41 -5.75
CA LEU A 273 -29.01 2.72 -4.70
C LEU A 273 -29.76 1.48 -5.20
N ASN A 274 -29.87 1.27 -6.50
CA ASN A 274 -30.49 0.07 -7.07
C ASN A 274 -29.72 -0.52 -8.26
N GLU A 275 -28.48 -0.13 -8.48
CA GLU A 275 -27.65 -0.69 -9.54
C GLU A 275 -26.35 -1.28 -9.00
N ILE A 276 -26.04 -2.51 -9.39
CA ILE A 276 -24.76 -3.17 -9.13
C ILE A 276 -24.10 -3.48 -10.46
N SER A 277 -22.93 -2.91 -10.73
CA SER A 277 -22.08 -3.33 -11.83
C SER A 277 -21.19 -4.51 -11.41
N PHE A 278 -20.87 -5.38 -12.36
CA PHE A 278 -20.00 -6.52 -12.11
C PHE A 278 -19.12 -6.87 -13.31
N THR A 279 -18.04 -7.60 -13.02
CA THR A 279 -17.14 -8.18 -14.02
C THR A 279 -16.87 -9.64 -13.72
N THR A 280 -16.59 -10.42 -14.77
CA THR A 280 -16.22 -11.83 -14.66
C THR A 280 -14.85 -12.07 -15.29
N ASN A 281 -14.17 -13.16 -14.84
CA ASN A 281 -12.87 -13.53 -15.40
C ASN A 281 -12.96 -14.14 -16.82
N VAL A 282 -14.16 -14.56 -17.25
CA VAL A 282 -14.42 -15.19 -18.55
C VAL A 282 -15.69 -14.62 -19.17
N LYS A 283 -15.77 -14.64 -20.49
CA LYS A 283 -16.98 -14.21 -21.22
C LYS A 283 -18.18 -15.02 -20.79
N MET A 284 -19.22 -14.32 -20.41
CA MET A 284 -20.53 -14.88 -20.07
C MET A 284 -21.27 -15.35 -21.33
N SER A 285 -22.22 -16.27 -21.14
CA SER A 285 -23.16 -16.63 -22.19
C SER A 285 -24.07 -15.44 -22.51
N LYS A 286 -24.39 -15.26 -23.79
CA LYS A 286 -25.43 -14.28 -24.24
C LYS A 286 -26.86 -14.68 -23.84
N ASP A 287 -27.05 -15.94 -23.47
CA ASP A 287 -28.37 -16.48 -23.09
C ASP A 287 -28.67 -16.34 -21.58
N LEU A 288 -27.76 -15.71 -20.82
CA LEU A 288 -28.02 -15.43 -19.41
C LEU A 288 -29.18 -14.43 -19.25
N THR A 289 -30.06 -14.76 -18.32
CA THR A 289 -31.23 -13.97 -17.95
C THR A 289 -31.20 -13.65 -16.46
N ILE A 290 -32.15 -12.88 -15.97
CA ILE A 290 -32.30 -12.58 -14.54
C ILE A 290 -32.49 -13.84 -13.68
N GLU A 291 -32.99 -14.94 -14.26
CA GLU A 291 -33.19 -16.21 -13.56
C GLU A 291 -31.87 -16.90 -13.18
N ASN A 292 -30.78 -16.54 -13.87
CA ASN A 292 -29.43 -17.06 -13.61
C ASN A 292 -28.68 -16.20 -12.56
N VAL A 293 -29.28 -15.13 -12.07
CA VAL A 293 -28.64 -14.19 -11.13
C VAL A 293 -29.31 -14.25 -9.78
N THR A 294 -28.52 -14.45 -8.75
CA THR A 294 -28.96 -14.42 -7.37
C THR A 294 -28.23 -13.28 -6.62
N LEU A 295 -29.00 -12.38 -6.03
CA LEU A 295 -28.48 -11.37 -5.11
C LEU A 295 -29.01 -11.67 -3.72
N LYS A 296 -28.12 -11.74 -2.74
CA LYS A 296 -28.46 -11.95 -1.33
C LYS A 296 -28.03 -10.74 -0.50
N GLU A 297 -28.87 -10.37 0.48
CA GLU A 297 -28.59 -9.38 1.51
C GLU A 297 -28.63 -10.11 2.86
N ASN A 298 -27.49 -10.22 3.55
CA ASN A 298 -27.41 -10.98 4.80
C ASN A 298 -28.06 -12.38 4.69
N ASP A 299 -27.80 -13.09 3.58
CA ASP A 299 -28.39 -14.39 3.20
C ASP A 299 -29.86 -14.37 2.74
N GLU A 300 -30.57 -13.24 2.79
CA GLU A 300 -31.92 -13.11 2.27
C GLU A 300 -31.93 -12.71 0.78
N LEU A 301 -32.82 -13.32 -0.01
CA LEU A 301 -32.91 -13.05 -1.45
C LEU A 301 -33.44 -11.64 -1.73
N ILE A 302 -32.71 -10.91 -2.56
CA ILE A 302 -33.12 -9.64 -3.14
C ILE A 302 -33.57 -9.84 -4.58
N LYS A 303 -34.73 -9.30 -4.91
CA LYS A 303 -35.29 -9.44 -6.25
C LYS A 303 -34.57 -8.54 -7.24
N VAL A 304 -33.98 -9.17 -8.27
CA VAL A 304 -33.37 -8.50 -9.41
C VAL A 304 -34.46 -8.16 -10.43
N LYS A 305 -34.52 -6.92 -10.87
CA LYS A 305 -35.48 -6.38 -11.84
C LYS A 305 -35.00 -6.55 -13.28
N SER A 306 -33.71 -6.34 -13.52
CA SER A 306 -33.11 -6.49 -14.84
C SER A 306 -31.63 -6.87 -14.76
N LEU A 307 -31.17 -7.57 -15.82
CA LEU A 307 -29.76 -7.87 -16.10
C LEU A 307 -29.44 -7.26 -17.46
N ASP A 308 -28.33 -6.52 -17.53
CA ASP A 308 -27.78 -5.98 -18.76
C ASP A 308 -26.32 -6.41 -18.88
N ILE A 309 -25.99 -7.19 -19.91
CA ILE A 309 -24.63 -7.69 -20.17
C ILE A 309 -24.05 -6.87 -21.31
N ASN A 310 -22.87 -6.32 -21.08
CA ASN A 310 -22.17 -5.50 -22.08
C ASN A 310 -21.74 -6.34 -23.30
N GLU A 311 -21.49 -5.70 -24.42
CA GLU A 311 -21.08 -6.36 -25.68
C GLU A 311 -19.78 -7.17 -25.53
N ASN A 312 -18.91 -6.78 -24.61
CA ASN A 312 -17.67 -7.52 -24.29
C ASN A 312 -17.90 -8.86 -23.59
N LEU A 313 -19.10 -9.08 -23.06
CA LEU A 313 -19.54 -10.28 -22.33
C LEU A 313 -18.80 -10.59 -21.02
N ILE A 314 -17.86 -9.75 -20.60
CA ILE A 314 -17.13 -9.91 -19.33
C ILE A 314 -17.56 -8.91 -18.27
N SER A 315 -18.51 -8.05 -18.59
CA SER A 315 -19.06 -7.09 -17.64
C SER A 315 -20.56 -6.92 -17.88
N GLY A 316 -21.24 -6.49 -16.83
CA GLY A 316 -22.66 -6.24 -16.87
C GLY A 316 -23.12 -5.45 -15.66
N LYS A 317 -24.42 -5.26 -15.57
CA LYS A 317 -25.07 -4.65 -14.43
C LYS A 317 -26.40 -5.31 -14.13
N ILE A 318 -26.78 -5.30 -12.88
CA ILE A 318 -28.12 -5.65 -12.42
C ILE A 318 -28.80 -4.44 -11.81
N VAL A 319 -30.12 -4.39 -11.93
CA VAL A 319 -30.96 -3.41 -11.24
C VAL A 319 -31.87 -4.16 -10.28
N THR A 320 -31.98 -3.70 -9.05
CA THR A 320 -32.83 -4.28 -8.01
C THR A 320 -34.22 -3.63 -7.98
N GLU A 321 -35.23 -4.33 -7.45
CA GLU A 321 -36.59 -3.77 -7.26
C GLU A 321 -36.65 -2.80 -6.08
N LYS A 322 -35.86 -3.04 -5.03
CA LYS A 322 -35.74 -2.17 -3.85
C LYS A 322 -34.39 -1.46 -3.83
N GLU A 323 -34.33 -0.34 -3.16
CA GLU A 323 -33.07 0.34 -2.87
C GLU A 323 -32.18 -0.50 -1.94
N LEU A 324 -30.89 -0.44 -2.19
CA LEU A 324 -29.85 -1.12 -1.43
C LEU A 324 -29.41 -0.23 -0.25
N SER A 325 -29.26 -0.81 0.91
CA SER A 325 -28.64 -0.15 2.05
C SER A 325 -27.11 -0.18 1.90
N LEU A 326 -26.45 0.96 2.03
CA LEU A 326 -24.98 1.03 1.91
C LEU A 326 -24.25 0.48 3.14
N THR A 327 -24.98 0.07 4.18
CA THR A 327 -24.44 -0.54 5.41
C THR A 327 -24.68 -2.04 5.49
N ASN A 328 -25.40 -2.62 4.53
CA ASN A 328 -25.70 -4.06 4.51
C ASN A 328 -24.70 -4.79 3.60
N GLU A 329 -24.54 -6.07 3.89
CA GLU A 329 -23.68 -6.96 3.13
C GLU A 329 -24.48 -7.63 2.00
N TYR A 330 -23.96 -7.60 0.80
CA TYR A 330 -24.57 -8.22 -0.38
C TYR A 330 -23.61 -9.21 -1.01
N ASN A 331 -24.12 -10.35 -1.44
CA ASN A 331 -23.39 -11.33 -2.25
C ASN A 331 -24.11 -11.53 -3.60
N LEU A 332 -23.36 -11.31 -4.69
CA LEU A 332 -23.83 -11.53 -6.05
C LEU A 332 -23.33 -12.88 -6.55
N GLU A 333 -24.24 -13.71 -7.03
CA GLU A 333 -23.99 -15.02 -7.63
C GLU A 333 -24.55 -15.04 -9.06
N ILE A 334 -23.84 -15.68 -9.98
CA ILE A 334 -24.30 -15.97 -11.34
C ILE A 334 -24.11 -17.46 -11.56
N ASP A 335 -25.09 -18.14 -12.15
CA ASP A 335 -25.03 -19.58 -12.39
C ASP A 335 -23.74 -19.99 -13.10
N GLY A 336 -23.00 -20.91 -12.51
CA GLY A 336 -21.70 -21.40 -13.00
C GLY A 336 -20.51 -20.53 -12.63
N TYR A 337 -20.67 -19.40 -11.96
CA TYR A 337 -19.59 -18.55 -11.48
C TYR A 337 -19.52 -18.52 -9.96
N THR A 338 -18.32 -18.53 -9.42
CA THR A 338 -18.13 -18.27 -7.98
C THR A 338 -18.62 -16.87 -7.65
N GLY A 339 -19.48 -16.78 -6.63
CA GLY A 339 -20.08 -15.53 -6.19
C GLY A 339 -19.09 -14.55 -5.60
N LYS A 340 -19.50 -13.28 -5.49
CA LYS A 340 -18.68 -12.17 -5.03
C LYS A 340 -19.42 -11.28 -4.04
N LEU A 341 -18.74 -10.96 -2.95
CA LEU A 341 -19.17 -9.89 -2.04
C LEU A 341 -19.20 -8.56 -2.81
N VAL A 342 -20.32 -7.87 -2.73
CA VAL A 342 -20.54 -6.58 -3.38
C VAL A 342 -19.91 -5.49 -2.53
N THR A 343 -19.11 -4.64 -3.13
CA THR A 343 -18.49 -3.47 -2.50
C THR A 343 -19.11 -2.18 -3.01
N LEU A 344 -18.80 -1.06 -2.39
CA LEU A 344 -19.27 0.25 -2.86
C LEU A 344 -18.42 0.70 -4.05
N GLY A 345 -19.08 1.25 -5.07
CA GLY A 345 -18.48 1.69 -6.33
C GLY A 345 -18.72 3.16 -6.62
N LYS A 346 -19.33 3.45 -7.77
CA LYS A 346 -19.59 4.83 -8.21
C LYS A 346 -20.64 5.57 -7.39
N ILE A 347 -21.36 4.87 -6.50
CA ILE A 347 -22.36 5.46 -5.61
C ILE A 347 -21.81 6.68 -4.87
N PHE A 348 -20.54 6.70 -4.46
CA PHE A 348 -19.90 7.83 -3.78
C PHE A 348 -19.88 9.14 -4.60
N ASN A 349 -20.02 9.05 -5.92
CA ASN A 349 -20.04 10.20 -6.83
C ASN A 349 -21.46 10.51 -7.34
N SER A 350 -22.48 9.87 -6.76
CA SER A 350 -23.87 10.06 -7.17
C SER A 350 -24.54 11.19 -6.41
N GLN A 351 -25.56 11.81 -7.04
CA GLN A 351 -26.40 12.79 -6.35
C GLN A 351 -27.22 12.12 -5.22
N GLU A 352 -27.57 10.86 -5.37
CA GLU A 352 -28.28 10.06 -4.35
C GLU A 352 -27.48 9.95 -3.06
N PHE A 353 -26.15 9.72 -3.17
CA PHE A 353 -25.25 9.67 -2.02
C PHE A 353 -25.12 11.03 -1.35
N GLU A 354 -24.96 12.07 -2.15
CA GLU A 354 -24.89 13.45 -1.65
C GLU A 354 -26.17 13.84 -0.92
N ASP A 355 -27.33 13.54 -1.49
CA ASP A 355 -28.64 13.86 -0.89
C ASP A 355 -28.87 13.14 0.46
N LEU A 356 -28.32 11.92 0.61
CA LEU A 356 -28.48 11.11 1.84
C LEU A 356 -27.47 11.47 2.93
N TYR A 357 -26.26 11.89 2.54
CA TYR A 357 -25.14 11.94 3.48
C TYR A 357 -24.43 13.29 3.54
N HIS A 358 -24.93 14.30 2.84
CA HIS A 358 -24.39 15.64 2.94
C HIS A 358 -24.47 16.21 4.35
N TYR A 359 -23.33 16.75 4.85
CA TYR A 359 -23.23 17.33 6.18
C TYR A 359 -22.35 18.59 6.13
N ASN A 360 -22.85 19.70 6.70
CA ASN A 360 -22.22 21.03 6.62
C ASN A 360 -21.69 21.56 7.95
N GLU A 361 -21.96 20.84 9.05
CA GLU A 361 -21.51 21.28 10.37
C GLU A 361 -20.07 20.84 10.65
N GLU A 362 -19.49 21.30 11.75
CA GLU A 362 -18.13 20.95 12.14
C GLU A 362 -17.96 19.47 12.49
N LEU A 363 -16.82 18.91 12.08
CA LEU A 363 -16.40 17.53 12.33
C LEU A 363 -15.13 17.50 13.19
N GLY A 364 -14.88 16.37 13.83
CA GLY A 364 -13.72 16.15 14.68
C GLY A 364 -14.04 16.29 16.17
N ALA A 365 -13.03 16.57 16.98
CA ALA A 365 -13.16 16.78 18.41
C ALA A 365 -13.43 18.26 18.70
N LEU A 366 -14.68 18.61 18.97
CA LEU A 366 -15.13 19.95 19.29
C LEU A 366 -14.95 20.19 20.78
N TYR A 367 -13.84 20.80 21.15
CA TYR A 367 -13.41 20.96 22.54
C TYR A 367 -14.07 22.14 23.23
N SER A 368 -14.38 21.95 24.50
CA SER A 368 -14.54 22.97 25.53
C SER A 368 -14.03 22.44 26.87
N LYS A 369 -13.80 23.30 27.87
CA LYS A 369 -13.33 22.87 29.20
C LYS A 369 -14.30 21.95 29.95
N ASP A 370 -15.60 22.08 29.65
CA ASP A 370 -16.64 21.30 30.32
C ASP A 370 -16.90 19.97 29.62
N LYS A 371 -16.64 19.92 28.29
CA LYS A 371 -16.98 18.75 27.48
C LYS A 371 -16.29 18.81 26.11
N THR A 372 -15.96 17.65 25.56
CA THR A 372 -15.60 17.51 24.14
C THR A 372 -16.70 16.73 23.41
N SER A 373 -17.20 17.28 22.30
CA SER A 373 -18.12 16.61 21.40
C SER A 373 -17.34 16.00 20.23
N PHE A 374 -17.31 14.68 20.13
CA PHE A 374 -16.70 13.96 19.02
C PHE A 374 -17.74 13.75 17.92
N VAL A 375 -17.43 14.22 16.70
CA VAL A 375 -18.31 14.14 15.54
C VAL A 375 -17.55 13.54 14.37
N LEU A 376 -17.94 12.34 13.95
CA LEU A 376 -17.33 11.64 12.82
C LEU A 376 -18.34 11.43 11.70
N TRP A 377 -17.99 11.80 10.48
CA TRP A 377 -18.76 11.43 9.30
C TRP A 377 -18.25 10.09 8.75
N SER A 378 -19.08 9.06 8.88
CA SER A 378 -18.79 7.70 8.41
C SER A 378 -20.09 7.01 7.97
N PRO A 379 -20.64 7.38 6.80
CA PRO A 379 -21.99 7.01 6.36
C PRO A 379 -22.18 5.51 6.16
N THR A 380 -21.12 4.80 5.79
CA THR A 380 -21.14 3.36 5.50
C THR A 380 -20.80 2.48 6.71
N ALA A 381 -20.44 3.10 7.84
CA ALA A 381 -20.12 2.36 9.04
C ALA A 381 -21.37 1.72 9.67
N THR A 382 -21.20 0.50 10.18
CA THR A 382 -22.23 -0.22 10.95
C THR A 382 -22.09 0.00 12.46
N SER A 383 -20.86 0.31 12.92
CA SER A 383 -20.54 0.67 14.31
C SER A 383 -19.35 1.62 14.33
N VAL A 384 -19.36 2.56 15.27
CA VAL A 384 -18.22 3.42 15.57
C VAL A 384 -18.06 3.52 17.08
N LYS A 385 -16.82 3.36 17.57
CA LYS A 385 -16.46 3.57 18.97
C LYS A 385 -15.34 4.59 19.07
N LEU A 386 -15.33 5.34 20.15
CA LEU A 386 -14.25 6.23 20.54
C LEU A 386 -13.35 5.51 21.53
N ALA A 387 -12.04 5.40 21.25
CA ALA A 387 -11.03 4.95 22.19
C ALA A 387 -10.24 6.16 22.71
N LEU A 388 -10.14 6.30 24.04
CA LEU A 388 -9.43 7.39 24.71
C LEU A 388 -8.12 6.87 25.33
N PHE A 389 -7.05 7.67 25.27
CA PHE A 389 -5.72 7.30 25.77
C PHE A 389 -5.11 8.45 26.58
N ASP A 390 -4.25 8.11 27.53
CA ASP A 390 -3.49 9.08 28.34
C ASP A 390 -2.16 9.51 27.67
N ALA A 391 -1.76 8.86 26.56
CA ALA A 391 -0.54 9.21 25.81
C ALA A 391 -0.69 8.94 24.31
N GLY A 392 0.12 9.64 23.50
CA GLY A 392 0.13 9.53 22.04
C GLY A 392 0.60 8.18 21.50
N ASN A 393 1.33 7.38 22.30
CA ASN A 393 1.76 6.04 21.98
C ASN A 393 2.03 5.21 23.25
N GLY A 394 2.31 3.90 23.09
CA GLY A 394 2.88 3.03 24.13
C GLY A 394 1.97 2.70 25.30
N VAL A 395 0.69 3.06 25.26
CA VAL A 395 -0.29 2.75 26.30
C VAL A 395 -1.55 2.17 25.69
N ASP A 396 -2.24 1.31 26.42
CA ASP A 396 -3.54 0.77 26.03
C ASP A 396 -4.64 1.85 26.17
N ALA A 397 -5.78 1.61 25.51
CA ALA A 397 -6.94 2.47 25.64
C ALA A 397 -7.41 2.52 27.11
N LYS A 398 -7.52 3.72 27.65
CA LYS A 398 -8.06 3.96 29.00
C LYS A 398 -9.56 3.67 29.05
N GLU A 399 -10.27 3.99 27.99
CA GLU A 399 -11.70 3.82 27.88
C GLU A 399 -12.09 3.67 26.41
N ILE A 400 -13.06 2.79 26.12
CA ILE A 400 -13.69 2.65 24.80
C ILE A 400 -15.19 2.87 24.99
N LYS A 401 -15.76 3.78 24.17
CA LYS A 401 -17.19 4.18 24.25
C LYS A 401 -17.86 4.04 22.90
N GLU A 402 -19.06 3.47 22.88
CA GLU A 402 -19.91 3.44 21.68
C GLU A 402 -20.34 4.87 21.30
N MET A 403 -20.27 5.19 20.02
CA MET A 403 -20.81 6.43 19.47
C MET A 403 -22.26 6.22 18.98
N THR A 404 -23.05 7.28 18.99
CA THR A 404 -24.43 7.25 18.52
C THR A 404 -24.50 7.63 17.04
N LYS A 405 -25.12 6.74 16.24
CA LYS A 405 -25.40 7.03 14.83
C LYS A 405 -26.52 8.07 14.72
N GLY A 406 -26.26 9.16 14.03
CA GLY A 406 -27.22 10.19 13.67
C GLY A 406 -27.69 10.11 12.22
N GLU A 407 -28.32 11.18 11.74
CA GLU A 407 -28.68 11.36 10.34
C GLU A 407 -27.44 11.72 9.50
N ASN A 408 -27.56 11.66 8.17
CA ASN A 408 -26.51 12.05 7.21
C ASN A 408 -25.16 11.32 7.38
N GLY A 409 -25.17 10.14 7.99
CA GLY A 409 -23.94 9.35 8.19
C GLY A 409 -23.04 9.82 9.33
N ILE A 410 -23.56 10.69 10.22
CA ILE A 410 -22.83 11.22 11.36
C ILE A 410 -22.88 10.27 12.55
N TRP A 411 -21.77 10.19 13.26
CA TRP A 411 -21.61 9.52 14.53
C TRP A 411 -21.17 10.52 15.58
N THR A 412 -21.83 10.53 16.74
CA THR A 412 -21.58 11.53 17.79
C THR A 412 -21.38 10.90 19.16
N LEU A 413 -20.56 11.54 19.98
CA LEU A 413 -20.41 11.24 21.39
C LEU A 413 -19.95 12.47 22.17
N ASP A 414 -20.66 12.82 23.23
CA ASP A 414 -20.24 13.83 24.20
C ASP A 414 -19.46 13.17 25.35
N VAL A 415 -18.27 13.66 25.64
CA VAL A 415 -17.48 13.26 26.80
C VAL A 415 -17.28 14.45 27.72
N ASN A 416 -17.83 14.37 28.94
CA ASN A 416 -17.74 15.44 29.92
C ASN A 416 -16.35 15.53 30.56
N GLY A 417 -15.94 16.74 30.88
CA GLY A 417 -14.65 17.08 31.50
C GLY A 417 -13.68 17.72 30.53
N ASP A 418 -12.59 18.20 31.06
CA ASP A 418 -11.49 18.80 30.32
C ASP A 418 -10.62 17.70 29.72
N LEU A 419 -10.70 17.52 28.41
CA LEU A 419 -9.92 16.54 27.66
C LEU A 419 -8.72 17.15 26.94
N ASN A 420 -8.40 18.44 27.14
CA ASN A 420 -7.23 19.03 26.49
C ASN A 420 -5.97 18.20 26.78
N GLY A 421 -5.23 17.81 25.73
CA GLY A 421 -4.05 16.97 25.82
C GLY A 421 -4.34 15.46 25.92
N SER A 422 -5.61 15.03 25.91
CA SER A 422 -5.97 13.59 25.83
C SER A 422 -5.92 13.12 24.39
N TYR A 423 -5.51 11.85 24.20
CA TYR A 423 -5.42 11.24 22.88
C TYR A 423 -6.62 10.34 22.59
N TYR A 424 -6.95 10.17 21.30
CA TYR A 424 -8.06 9.34 20.89
C TYR A 424 -7.89 8.74 19.49
N THR A 425 -8.64 7.66 19.23
CA THR A 425 -8.85 7.06 17.90
C THR A 425 -10.30 6.67 17.76
N TYR A 426 -10.72 6.36 16.53
CA TYR A 426 -12.00 5.73 16.25
C TYR A 426 -11.81 4.26 15.88
N LEU A 427 -12.67 3.38 16.42
CA LEU A 427 -12.83 2.00 15.97
C LEU A 427 -14.03 1.96 15.04
N VAL A 428 -13.80 1.86 13.75
CA VAL A 428 -14.85 1.94 12.72
C VAL A 428 -15.08 0.57 12.11
N THR A 429 -16.32 0.07 12.17
CA THR A 429 -16.71 -1.20 11.55
C THR A 429 -17.37 -0.97 10.21
N ASN A 430 -16.78 -1.49 9.15
CA ASN A 430 -17.34 -1.55 7.80
C ASN A 430 -17.28 -3.01 7.30
N ASN A 431 -18.34 -3.50 6.70
CA ASN A 431 -18.41 -4.87 6.16
C ASN A 431 -17.96 -5.93 7.18
N GLY A 432 -18.38 -5.79 8.43
CA GLY A 432 -18.03 -6.71 9.51
C GLY A 432 -16.57 -6.64 10.01
N VAL A 433 -15.73 -5.75 9.44
CA VAL A 433 -14.34 -5.57 9.85
C VAL A 433 -14.18 -4.26 10.63
N GLU A 434 -13.76 -4.38 11.90
CA GLU A 434 -13.40 -3.23 12.74
C GLU A 434 -11.94 -2.81 12.47
N LYS A 435 -11.73 -1.52 12.28
CA LYS A 435 -10.39 -0.92 12.12
C LYS A 435 -10.23 0.28 13.04
N GLU A 436 -9.10 0.35 13.72
CA GLU A 436 -8.68 1.55 14.45
C GLU A 436 -8.11 2.57 13.46
N VAL A 437 -8.59 3.82 13.55
CA VAL A 437 -8.21 4.91 12.63
C VAL A 437 -8.06 6.22 13.40
N THR A 438 -7.12 7.05 12.95
CA THR A 438 -6.98 8.43 13.43
C THR A 438 -8.11 9.29 12.84
N ASP A 439 -8.53 10.32 13.57
CA ASP A 439 -9.54 11.26 13.11
C ASP A 439 -9.01 12.08 11.90
N PRO A 440 -9.69 12.02 10.74
CA PRO A 440 -9.27 12.83 9.58
C PRO A 440 -9.38 14.33 9.79
N TYR A 441 -10.11 14.78 10.82
CA TYR A 441 -10.27 16.18 11.22
C TYR A 441 -9.41 16.58 12.42
N ALA A 442 -8.50 15.71 12.87
CA ALA A 442 -7.55 16.01 13.94
C ALA A 442 -6.78 17.30 13.66
N LYS A 443 -6.63 18.15 14.69
CA LYS A 443 -5.83 19.38 14.66
C LYS A 443 -4.47 19.20 15.30
N ALA A 444 -4.32 18.16 16.09
CA ALA A 444 -3.08 17.72 16.71
C ALA A 444 -3.07 16.18 16.78
N VAL A 445 -1.89 15.61 16.71
CA VAL A 445 -1.69 14.13 16.80
C VAL A 445 -0.53 13.81 17.72
N GLY A 446 -0.50 12.59 18.20
CA GLY A 446 0.64 12.04 18.94
C GLY A 446 1.74 11.53 18.01
N VAL A 447 2.75 10.96 18.61
CA VAL A 447 3.94 10.42 17.95
C VAL A 447 3.58 9.56 16.74
N ASN A 448 4.23 9.84 15.61
CA ASN A 448 4.03 9.17 14.32
C ASN A 448 2.58 9.25 13.78
N GLY A 449 1.79 10.24 14.21
CA GLY A 449 0.45 10.51 13.69
C GLY A 449 -0.62 9.44 13.98
N ASN A 450 -0.35 8.47 14.86
CA ASN A 450 -1.22 7.30 15.03
C ASN A 450 -2.46 7.56 15.91
N ARG A 451 -2.45 8.62 16.71
CA ARG A 451 -3.56 9.02 17.59
C ARG A 451 -3.81 10.50 17.46
N ALA A 452 -5.05 10.89 17.29
CA ALA A 452 -5.44 12.28 17.38
C ALA A 452 -5.35 12.77 18.84
N MET A 453 -5.14 14.08 19.02
CA MET A 453 -5.14 14.72 20.33
C MET A 453 -6.22 15.79 20.39
N VAL A 454 -6.97 15.81 21.48
CA VAL A 454 -7.89 16.92 21.79
C VAL A 454 -7.06 18.11 22.20
N ILE A 455 -7.26 19.24 21.54
CA ILE A 455 -6.46 20.45 21.77
C ILE A 455 -7.35 21.70 21.91
N ASP A 456 -7.03 22.52 22.90
CA ASP A 456 -7.53 23.90 23.00
C ASP A 456 -6.73 24.79 22.06
N LEU A 457 -7.23 25.00 20.84
CA LEU A 457 -6.53 25.80 19.82
C LEU A 457 -6.30 27.26 20.27
N ASP A 458 -7.20 27.83 21.06
CA ASP A 458 -7.06 29.21 21.54
C ASP A 458 -5.83 29.34 22.47
N SER A 459 -5.50 28.27 23.20
CA SER A 459 -4.31 28.23 24.06
C SER A 459 -2.99 28.17 23.28
N THR A 460 -3.01 27.84 21.99
CA THR A 460 -1.82 27.75 21.14
C THR A 460 -1.43 29.07 20.46
N ASN A 461 -2.27 30.09 20.54
CA ASN A 461 -2.00 31.37 19.92
C ASN A 461 -0.84 32.10 20.64
N PRO A 462 0.20 32.55 19.91
CA PRO A 462 1.28 33.31 20.50
C PRO A 462 0.77 34.70 20.98
N GLU A 463 1.51 35.30 21.91
CA GLU A 463 1.21 36.64 22.41
C GLU A 463 1.13 37.66 21.25
N GLY A 464 0.04 38.42 21.18
CA GLY A 464 -0.19 39.42 20.14
C GLY A 464 -0.81 38.89 18.85
N TRP A 465 -1.14 37.57 18.78
CA TRP A 465 -1.75 36.98 17.59
C TRP A 465 -3.00 37.70 17.10
N GLU A 466 -3.84 38.18 18.02
CA GLU A 466 -5.06 38.92 17.74
C GLU A 466 -4.80 40.29 17.08
N ASN A 467 -3.56 40.81 17.14
CA ASN A 467 -3.14 42.07 16.55
C ASN A 467 -2.31 41.87 15.26
N ASP A 468 -2.10 40.63 14.82
CA ASP A 468 -1.35 40.38 13.61
C ASP A 468 -2.10 40.87 12.36
N VAL A 469 -1.41 41.61 11.53
CA VAL A 469 -1.96 42.21 10.31
C VAL A 469 -1.18 41.70 9.10
N LYS A 470 -1.91 41.08 8.19
CA LYS A 470 -1.33 40.65 6.91
C LYS A 470 -0.79 41.83 6.14
N PRO A 471 0.46 41.82 5.64
CA PRO A 471 1.01 42.83 4.74
C PRO A 471 0.13 43.06 3.51
N GLU A 472 0.00 44.34 3.09
CA GLU A 472 -0.70 44.65 1.85
C GLU A 472 0.06 44.08 0.65
N PHE A 473 -0.70 43.45 -0.24
CA PHE A 473 -0.19 42.87 -1.48
C PHE A 473 -1.07 43.37 -2.64
N VAL A 474 -0.49 44.19 -3.51
CA VAL A 474 -1.26 44.98 -4.49
C VAL A 474 -1.43 44.20 -5.81
N ASP A 475 -0.38 43.62 -6.33
CA ASP A 475 -0.39 42.90 -7.63
C ASP A 475 0.38 41.58 -7.56
N ALA A 476 -0.21 40.54 -8.10
CA ALA A 476 0.43 39.20 -8.14
C ALA A 476 1.77 39.18 -8.90
N THR A 477 1.98 40.14 -9.80
CA THR A 477 3.24 40.31 -10.53
C THR A 477 4.39 40.89 -9.71
N ASP A 478 4.07 41.44 -8.52
CA ASP A 478 5.06 42.01 -7.59
C ASP A 478 5.58 40.97 -6.59
N ALA A 479 5.04 39.73 -6.64
CA ALA A 479 5.46 38.63 -5.77
C ALA A 479 6.89 38.20 -6.09
N ILE A 480 7.74 38.16 -5.07
CA ILE A 480 9.04 37.51 -5.08
C ILE A 480 8.94 36.30 -4.15
N ILE A 481 8.86 35.10 -4.75
CA ILE A 481 8.56 33.86 -4.03
C ILE A 481 9.87 33.12 -3.79
N TYR A 482 10.06 32.65 -2.58
CA TYR A 482 11.17 31.77 -2.18
C TYR A 482 10.59 30.48 -1.62
N GLU A 483 10.93 29.36 -2.23
CA GLU A 483 10.52 28.04 -1.74
C GLU A 483 11.57 27.49 -0.76
N LEU A 484 11.13 26.97 0.37
CA LEU A 484 12.01 26.36 1.35
C LEU A 484 11.38 25.14 2.04
N HIS A 485 12.26 24.23 2.47
CA HIS A 485 11.95 23.13 3.36
C HIS A 485 12.30 23.53 4.80
N ILE A 486 11.38 23.33 5.74
CA ILE A 486 11.54 23.80 7.14
C ILE A 486 12.85 23.30 7.75
N ARG A 487 13.12 21.99 7.67
CA ARG A 487 14.33 21.41 8.24
C ARG A 487 15.58 21.92 7.54
N ASP A 488 15.63 21.88 6.24
CA ASP A 488 16.85 22.15 5.47
C ASP A 488 17.27 23.61 5.52
N PHE A 489 16.32 24.52 5.79
CA PHE A 489 16.59 25.94 5.86
C PHE A 489 17.60 26.31 6.98
N THR A 490 17.61 25.54 8.08
CA THR A 490 18.46 25.86 9.24
C THR A 490 19.22 24.70 9.84
N ILE A 491 19.03 23.46 9.38
CA ILE A 491 19.63 22.27 10.03
C ILE A 491 21.17 22.24 9.93
N ASP A 492 21.75 22.80 8.86
CA ASP A 492 23.19 22.87 8.74
C ASP A 492 23.80 23.90 9.71
N SER A 493 24.90 23.56 10.35
CA SER A 493 25.58 24.43 11.32
C SER A 493 26.03 25.76 10.73
N SER A 494 26.22 25.85 9.41
CA SER A 494 26.53 27.09 8.71
C SER A 494 25.40 28.12 8.74
N SER A 495 24.16 27.69 9.01
CA SER A 495 23.01 28.56 9.15
C SER A 495 23.16 29.60 10.28
N GLY A 496 23.98 29.27 11.31
CA GLY A 496 24.15 30.09 12.49
C GLY A 496 22.90 30.16 13.39
N ALA A 497 21.88 29.36 13.10
CA ALA A 497 20.70 29.24 13.98
C ALA A 497 21.07 28.59 15.31
N SER A 498 20.36 28.95 16.38
CA SER A 498 20.56 28.33 17.69
C SER A 498 20.23 26.83 17.66
N MET A 499 21.00 26.03 18.41
CA MET A 499 20.91 24.57 18.37
C MET A 499 19.50 24.05 18.70
N GLU A 500 18.77 24.77 19.56
CA GLU A 500 17.42 24.39 19.99
C GLU A 500 16.38 24.49 18.86
N VAL A 501 16.66 25.33 17.84
CA VAL A 501 15.69 25.58 16.75
C VAL A 501 16.21 25.20 15.36
N GLN A 502 17.41 24.64 15.26
CA GLN A 502 17.94 24.12 14.00
C GLN A 502 17.03 23.05 13.42
N GLY A 503 16.61 23.22 12.16
CA GLY A 503 15.70 22.32 11.47
C GLY A 503 14.26 22.34 11.97
N LYS A 504 13.88 23.33 12.77
CA LYS A 504 12.56 23.48 13.39
C LYS A 504 11.80 24.68 12.84
N TYR A 505 10.48 24.74 13.09
CA TYR A 505 9.65 25.91 12.74
C TYR A 505 10.23 27.20 13.27
N ASN A 506 10.66 27.22 14.53
CA ASN A 506 11.21 28.40 15.18
C ASN A 506 12.51 28.90 14.54
N GLY A 507 13.29 28.00 13.92
CA GLY A 507 14.50 28.38 13.20
C GLY A 507 14.23 29.18 11.93
N VAL A 508 13.04 29.06 11.33
CA VAL A 508 12.70 29.80 10.09
C VAL A 508 12.62 31.30 10.33
N TRP A 509 12.14 31.72 11.50
CA TRP A 509 11.95 33.14 11.84
C TRP A 509 12.96 33.67 12.86
N GLU A 510 13.92 32.87 13.32
CA GLU A 510 15.01 33.33 14.18
C GLU A 510 15.81 34.42 13.47
N SER A 511 15.87 35.63 14.10
CA SER A 511 16.57 36.77 13.54
C SER A 511 17.97 36.95 14.12
N GLY A 512 18.84 37.70 13.40
CA GLY A 512 20.21 37.96 13.83
C GLY A 512 21.20 36.81 13.52
N THR A 513 20.75 35.79 12.80
CA THR A 513 21.61 34.67 12.40
C THR A 513 22.61 35.09 11.31
N THR A 514 23.82 34.55 11.39
CA THR A 514 24.89 34.82 10.43
C THR A 514 25.63 33.54 10.05
N LEU A 515 26.31 33.53 8.94
CA LEU A 515 27.06 32.37 8.44
C LEU A 515 28.03 31.86 9.52
N PHE A 516 27.85 30.62 9.95
CA PHE A 516 28.54 29.98 11.09
C PHE A 516 28.38 30.72 12.43
N GLY A 517 27.34 31.56 12.60
CA GLY A 517 27.12 32.35 13.80
C GLY A 517 28.21 33.41 14.07
N ASN A 518 29.01 33.71 13.05
CA ASN A 518 30.16 34.61 13.19
C ASN A 518 30.39 35.40 11.92
N GLY A 519 30.20 36.73 11.97
CA GLY A 519 30.50 37.59 10.85
C GLY A 519 29.31 38.43 10.40
N ASP A 520 29.44 39.04 9.19
CA ASP A 520 28.50 40.04 8.67
C ASP A 520 27.53 39.46 7.63
N ILE A 521 27.72 38.17 7.23
CA ILE A 521 26.86 37.54 6.23
C ILE A 521 25.61 37.01 6.92
N LYS A 522 24.48 37.61 6.61
CA LYS A 522 23.19 37.23 7.15
C LYS A 522 22.72 35.86 6.60
N THR A 523 22.08 35.11 7.43
CA THR A 523 21.40 33.87 7.12
C THR A 523 19.93 33.93 7.59
N GLY A 524 19.18 32.86 7.42
CA GLY A 524 17.82 32.76 7.93
C GLY A 524 16.88 33.85 7.40
N VAL A 525 15.93 34.25 8.23
CA VAL A 525 14.90 35.25 7.87
C VAL A 525 15.49 36.62 7.48
N ASP A 526 16.61 37.00 8.08
CA ASP A 526 17.24 38.30 7.78
C ASP A 526 17.90 38.31 6.39
N HIS A 527 18.37 37.18 5.91
CA HIS A 527 18.81 37.00 4.52
C HIS A 527 17.63 37.10 3.55
N LEU A 528 16.50 36.46 3.85
CA LEU A 528 15.29 36.58 3.02
C LEU A 528 14.78 38.01 2.90
N LYS A 529 14.80 38.76 4.00
CA LYS A 529 14.49 40.21 3.99
C LYS A 529 15.47 41.00 3.12
N GLU A 530 16.75 40.72 3.19
CA GLU A 530 17.79 41.37 2.38
C GLU A 530 17.62 41.08 0.89
N LEU A 531 17.16 39.88 0.52
CA LEU A 531 16.81 39.50 -0.84
C LEU A 531 15.51 40.16 -1.34
N GLY A 532 14.73 40.77 -0.45
CA GLY A 532 13.45 41.38 -0.80
C GLY A 532 12.33 40.38 -1.06
N ILE A 533 12.39 39.19 -0.44
CA ILE A 533 11.35 38.16 -0.53
C ILE A 533 10.06 38.67 0.05
N THR A 534 8.97 38.48 -0.69
CA THR A 534 7.61 38.87 -0.25
C THR A 534 6.78 37.68 0.22
N HIS A 535 7.06 36.48 -0.31
CA HIS A 535 6.31 35.27 -0.02
C HIS A 535 7.23 34.08 0.20
N LEU A 536 7.00 33.34 1.27
CA LEU A 536 7.60 32.03 1.47
C LEU A 536 6.63 30.95 0.96
N HIS A 537 7.12 30.10 0.09
CA HIS A 537 6.45 28.88 -0.32
C HIS A 537 7.06 27.72 0.47
N LEU A 538 6.38 27.30 1.52
CA LEU A 538 6.86 26.19 2.33
C LEU A 538 6.59 24.86 1.61
N LEU A 539 7.58 23.97 1.54
CA LEU A 539 7.33 22.57 1.27
C LEU A 539 6.37 22.02 2.33
N PRO A 540 5.64 20.91 2.06
CA PRO A 540 4.59 20.46 2.95
C PRO A 540 5.05 20.36 4.41
N THR A 541 4.21 20.85 5.30
CA THR A 541 4.43 20.89 6.75
C THR A 541 3.37 20.12 7.52
N PHE A 542 2.59 19.31 6.81
CA PHE A 542 1.65 18.39 7.41
C PHE A 542 2.40 17.22 8.07
N ASP A 543 1.75 16.56 9.02
CA ASP A 543 2.27 15.37 9.68
C ASP A 543 2.65 14.29 8.64
N HIS A 544 3.91 13.88 8.63
CA HIS A 544 4.52 12.97 7.63
C HIS A 544 4.51 11.53 8.10
N ARG A 545 4.29 10.60 7.19
CA ARG A 545 4.35 9.18 7.50
C ARG A 545 5.79 8.64 7.60
N SER A 546 6.71 9.15 6.78
CA SER A 546 8.04 8.54 6.61
C SER A 546 9.10 9.05 7.59
N ILE A 547 8.74 9.90 8.54
CA ILE A 547 9.62 10.29 9.65
C ILE A 547 9.20 9.52 10.90
N ASP A 548 10.12 8.70 11.42
CA ASP A 548 9.92 8.05 12.72
C ASP A 548 10.33 9.00 13.84
N GLU A 549 9.36 9.65 14.43
CA GLU A 549 9.57 10.64 15.49
C GLU A 549 10.17 10.06 16.78
N THR A 550 10.13 8.73 16.96
CA THR A 550 10.81 8.06 18.08
C THR A 550 12.32 7.95 17.88
N LYS A 551 12.83 8.34 16.70
CA LYS A 551 14.24 8.19 16.28
C LYS A 551 14.81 9.47 15.67
N LEU A 552 14.44 10.64 16.18
CA LEU A 552 14.92 11.94 15.67
C LEU A 552 16.42 12.17 15.88
N ASP A 553 17.09 11.33 16.67
CA ASP A 553 18.55 11.27 16.80
C ASP A 553 19.25 10.67 15.57
N LYS A 554 18.51 10.02 14.67
CA LYS A 554 19.00 9.47 13.40
C LYS A 554 18.69 10.41 12.25
N ALA A 555 19.59 10.45 11.27
CA ALA A 555 19.35 11.21 10.05
C ALA A 555 18.16 10.57 9.29
N GLN A 556 17.08 11.31 9.18
CA GLN A 556 15.89 10.98 8.41
C GLN A 556 15.57 12.18 7.54
N TYR A 557 15.14 11.94 6.32
CA TYR A 557 14.78 13.00 5.38
C TYR A 557 13.45 12.70 4.70
N ASN A 558 12.58 13.70 4.64
CA ASN A 558 11.33 13.65 3.93
C ASN A 558 11.04 15.04 3.33
N TRP A 559 10.59 15.09 2.12
CA TRP A 559 10.18 16.34 1.46
C TRP A 559 8.80 16.83 1.92
N GLY A 560 8.05 15.98 2.65
CA GLY A 560 6.73 16.28 3.17
C GLY A 560 5.58 15.91 2.23
N TYR A 561 5.84 15.22 1.11
CA TYR A 561 4.81 14.85 0.14
C TYR A 561 4.15 13.49 0.40
N ASP A 562 4.29 12.94 1.59
CA ASP A 562 3.59 11.74 2.07
C ASP A 562 2.82 12.00 3.37
N PRO A 563 1.88 12.98 3.39
CA PRO A 563 1.17 13.35 4.60
C PRO A 563 0.31 12.19 5.11
N GLN A 564 0.35 11.97 6.42
CA GLN A 564 -0.54 11.05 7.13
C GLN A 564 -1.78 11.79 7.64
N ASN A 565 -1.60 12.98 8.23
CA ASN A 565 -2.67 13.80 8.79
C ASN A 565 -2.60 15.23 8.22
N TYR A 566 -3.45 15.55 7.25
CA TYR A 566 -3.40 16.81 6.49
C TYR A 566 -3.71 18.09 7.30
N ASN A 567 -4.43 17.98 8.41
CA ASN A 567 -4.84 19.15 9.20
C ASN A 567 -3.95 19.38 10.42
N THR A 568 -2.85 18.65 10.52
CA THR A 568 -1.95 18.63 11.67
C THR A 568 -0.55 19.03 11.23
N PRO A 569 0.15 19.92 11.96
CA PRO A 569 1.54 20.25 11.66
C PRO A 569 2.47 19.07 12.01
N GLU A 570 3.56 18.95 11.25
CA GLU A 570 4.61 17.94 11.45
C GLU A 570 5.32 18.12 12.80
N GLY A 571 5.27 17.08 13.64
CA GLY A 571 5.83 17.12 15.00
C GLY A 571 7.35 17.18 15.02
N SER A 572 8.04 16.53 14.07
CA SER A 572 9.51 16.57 13.99
C SER A 572 10.07 17.97 13.73
N TYR A 573 9.25 18.91 13.22
CA TYR A 573 9.64 20.30 13.04
C TYR A 573 9.31 21.18 14.27
N SER A 574 8.60 20.65 15.26
CA SER A 574 8.34 21.38 16.50
C SER A 574 9.56 21.38 17.41
N SER A 575 9.81 22.49 18.11
CA SER A 575 10.78 22.56 19.20
C SER A 575 10.22 22.02 20.53
N ASP A 576 8.90 21.94 20.64
CA ASP A 576 8.14 21.41 21.77
C ASP A 576 6.89 20.71 21.22
N PRO A 577 7.01 19.42 20.83
CA PRO A 577 5.89 18.69 20.22
C PRO A 577 4.86 18.16 21.24
N TYR A 578 5.07 18.36 22.56
CA TYR A 578 4.23 17.82 23.64
C TYR A 578 3.37 18.90 24.32
#